data_5599cac06b7bd84b06aaede5ce421f52
#
_entry.id   5599cac06b7bd84b06aaede5ce421f52
#
_cell.length_a   1.000
_cell.length_b   1.000
_cell.length_c   1.000
_cell.angle_alpha   90.00
_cell.angle_beta   90.00
_cell.angle_gamma   90.00
#
_symmetry.space_group_name_H-M   'P 1'
#
loop_
_entity.id
_entity.type
_entity.pdbx_description
1 polymer ?
#
loop_
_entity_poly.entity_id
_entity_poly.type
_entity_poly.pdbx_seq_one_letter_code
_entity_poly.pdbx_strand_id
1 'polypeptide(L)'
;AKVVESFYHRNIDKAAKVIYHGNEWMTCLGLLYIKKQVPEIATIFTTHATSIGRSIAGNNKPLYEYLWAYNGDQMAAELNMQSKHSIEKQTAHFVDCFTTVSDITALECKELLDKPVDFVLPNGFENDFVPKGSTFTAKRKQARKRLLRVANALTGDCFDDDTLIVSTS
;
A
#
# COMPACT_ATOMS: atom_id res chain seq x y z
N ALA A 1 -15.91 5.31 -8.27
CA ALA A 1 -17.04 5.51 -7.37
C ALA A 1 -18.38 5.35 -8.10
N LYS A 2 -18.74 6.19 -9.09
CA LYS A 2 -20.03 6.12 -9.80
C LYS A 2 -20.32 4.76 -10.47
N VAL A 3 -19.31 4.05 -10.93
CA VAL A 3 -19.46 2.67 -11.45
C VAL A 3 -19.86 1.72 -10.32
N VAL A 4 -19.22 1.83 -9.16
CA VAL A 4 -19.55 1.01 -7.98
C VAL A 4 -20.96 1.29 -7.51
N GLU A 5 -21.36 2.55 -7.39
CA GLU A 5 -22.73 2.96 -7.05
C GLU A 5 -23.75 2.40 -8.03
N SER A 6 -23.52 2.58 -9.34
CA SER A 6 -24.40 2.07 -10.37
C SER A 6 -24.50 0.55 -10.35
N PHE A 7 -23.39 -0.15 -10.13
CA PHE A 7 -23.35 -1.61 -10.02
C PHE A 7 -24.14 -2.07 -8.79
N TYR A 8 -23.90 -1.45 -7.64
CA TYR A 8 -24.61 -1.75 -6.39
C TYR A 8 -26.14 -1.64 -6.59
N HIS A 9 -26.62 -0.52 -7.07
CA HIS A 9 -28.07 -0.31 -7.23
C HIS A 9 -28.75 -1.21 -8.26
N ARG A 10 -27.99 -1.72 -9.26
CA ARG A 10 -28.58 -2.52 -10.35
C ARG A 10 -28.41 -4.02 -10.18
N ASN A 11 -27.38 -4.46 -9.45
CA ASN A 11 -26.97 -5.87 -9.49
C ASN A 11 -26.90 -6.51 -8.09
N ILE A 12 -26.94 -5.71 -7.02
CA ILE A 12 -26.82 -6.24 -5.66
C ILE A 12 -28.19 -6.24 -4.98
N ASP A 13 -28.52 -7.36 -4.35
CA ASP A 13 -29.72 -7.46 -3.53
C ASP A 13 -29.64 -6.48 -2.36
N LYS A 14 -30.72 -5.77 -2.07
CA LYS A 14 -30.79 -4.80 -0.97
C LYS A 14 -30.56 -5.40 0.42
N ALA A 15 -30.78 -6.70 0.58
CA ALA A 15 -30.48 -7.43 1.81
C ALA A 15 -29.01 -7.83 1.94
N ALA A 16 -28.20 -7.72 0.87
CA ALA A 16 -26.81 -8.07 0.89
C ALA A 16 -25.98 -7.05 1.66
N LYS A 17 -25.07 -7.54 2.50
CA LYS A 17 -24.06 -6.71 3.15
C LYS A 17 -22.90 -6.52 2.18
N VAL A 18 -22.59 -5.26 1.86
CA VAL A 18 -21.56 -4.90 0.88
C VAL A 18 -20.46 -4.11 1.55
N ILE A 19 -19.23 -4.43 1.20
CA ILE A 19 -18.04 -3.70 1.63
C ILE A 19 -17.32 -3.17 0.38
N TYR A 20 -17.00 -1.89 0.38
CA TYR A 20 -16.11 -1.28 -0.61
C TYR A 20 -14.72 -1.10 0.01
N HIS A 21 -13.76 -1.92 -0.43
CA HIS A 21 -12.40 -1.90 0.05
C HIS A 21 -11.49 -1.17 -0.95
N GLY A 22 -10.90 -0.08 -0.51
CA GLY A 22 -9.94 0.69 -1.28
C GLY A 22 -8.52 0.56 -0.74
N ASN A 23 -7.57 0.49 -1.65
CA ASN A 23 -6.15 0.42 -1.35
C ASN A 23 -5.44 1.66 -1.89
N GLU A 24 -4.56 2.23 -1.08
CA GLU A 24 -3.73 3.38 -1.41
C GLU A 24 -4.54 4.68 -1.69
N TRP A 25 -3.85 5.81 -1.61
CA TRP A 25 -4.43 7.15 -1.77
C TRP A 25 -5.25 7.34 -3.06
N MET A 26 -4.94 6.60 -4.11
CA MET A 26 -5.62 6.68 -5.40
C MET A 26 -7.10 6.26 -5.34
N THR A 27 -7.47 5.44 -4.35
CA THR A 27 -8.86 4.99 -4.15
C THR A 27 -9.66 5.90 -3.21
N CYS A 28 -8.99 6.82 -2.53
CA CYS A 28 -9.55 7.63 -1.46
C CYS A 28 -10.77 8.44 -1.85
N LEU A 29 -10.73 9.15 -2.99
CA LEU A 29 -11.90 9.91 -3.46
C LEU A 29 -13.10 8.99 -3.75
N GLY A 30 -12.84 7.76 -4.18
CA GLY A 30 -13.88 6.73 -4.36
C GLY A 30 -14.52 6.34 -3.04
N LEU A 31 -13.72 6.10 -2.02
CA LEU A 31 -14.17 5.75 -0.67
C LEU A 31 -15.00 6.89 -0.05
N LEU A 32 -14.50 8.12 -0.09
CA LEU A 32 -15.22 9.28 0.43
C LEU A 32 -16.55 9.52 -0.30
N TYR A 33 -16.56 9.31 -1.63
CA TYR A 33 -17.78 9.42 -2.42
C TYR A 33 -18.82 8.37 -1.99
N ILE A 34 -18.44 7.09 -1.93
CA ILE A 34 -19.33 5.99 -1.52
C ILE A 34 -19.83 6.20 -0.10
N LYS A 35 -18.95 6.55 0.83
CA LYS A 35 -19.32 6.84 2.22
C LYS A 35 -20.40 7.91 2.34
N LYS A 36 -20.36 8.92 1.45
CA LYS A 36 -21.32 10.03 1.44
C LYS A 36 -22.61 9.70 0.68
N GLN A 37 -22.53 9.03 -0.47
CA GLN A 37 -23.66 8.86 -1.38
C GLN A 37 -24.40 7.54 -1.18
N VAL A 38 -23.73 6.51 -0.67
CA VAL A 38 -24.30 5.15 -0.48
C VAL A 38 -23.88 4.63 0.90
N PRO A 39 -24.41 5.23 1.98
CA PRO A 39 -23.98 4.91 3.35
C PRO A 39 -24.27 3.48 3.80
N GLU A 40 -25.07 2.74 3.04
CA GLU A 40 -25.34 1.31 3.27
C GLU A 40 -24.13 0.42 2.93
N ILE A 41 -23.20 0.91 2.12
CA ILE A 41 -21.95 0.21 1.82
C ILE A 41 -20.92 0.55 2.88
N ALA A 42 -20.45 -0.46 3.61
CA ALA A 42 -19.34 -0.29 4.53
C ALA A 42 -18.03 -0.03 3.76
N THR A 43 -17.18 0.83 4.30
CA THR A 43 -15.95 1.26 3.63
C THR A 43 -14.71 0.84 4.42
N ILE A 44 -13.74 0.21 3.73
CA ILE A 44 -12.42 -0.11 4.29
C ILE A 44 -11.36 0.60 3.46
N PHE A 45 -10.43 1.25 4.14
CA PHE A 45 -9.25 1.83 3.52
C PHE A 45 -7.99 1.16 4.04
N THR A 46 -7.14 0.69 3.13
CA THR A 46 -5.81 0.16 3.46
C THR A 46 -4.73 1.01 2.82
N THR A 47 -3.80 1.51 3.62
CA THR A 47 -2.58 2.14 3.12
C THR A 47 -1.37 1.23 3.37
N HIS A 48 -0.48 1.10 2.38
CA HIS A 48 0.75 0.31 2.48
C HIS A 48 1.96 1.15 2.87
N ALA A 49 1.88 2.45 2.69
CA ALA A 49 2.76 3.48 3.21
C ALA A 49 2.06 4.83 3.00
N THR A 50 2.20 5.77 3.93
CA THR A 50 1.57 7.07 3.77
C THR A 50 2.18 7.83 2.58
N SER A 51 1.35 8.56 1.82
CA SER A 51 1.83 9.34 0.67
C SER A 51 2.84 10.40 1.11
N ILE A 52 2.63 11.01 2.27
CA ILE A 52 3.55 12.01 2.83
C ILE A 52 4.84 11.37 3.37
N GLY A 53 4.78 10.19 4.01
CA GLY A 53 5.95 9.46 4.47
C GLY A 53 6.88 9.08 3.32
N ARG A 54 6.30 8.57 2.22
CA ARG A 54 7.06 8.32 0.98
C ARG A 54 7.73 9.58 0.43
N SER A 55 7.06 10.72 0.51
CA SER A 55 7.60 11.99 0.03
C SER A 55 8.73 12.51 0.94
N ILE A 56 8.59 12.39 2.26
CA ILE A 56 9.66 12.74 3.22
C ILE A 56 10.91 11.92 2.92
N ALA A 57 10.79 10.59 2.85
CA ALA A 57 11.91 9.70 2.56
C ALA A 57 12.49 9.94 1.16
N GLY A 58 11.65 10.14 0.14
CA GLY A 58 12.07 10.41 -1.24
C GLY A 58 12.80 11.75 -1.42
N ASN A 59 12.66 12.68 -0.48
CA ASN A 59 13.43 13.93 -0.42
C ASN A 59 14.65 13.84 0.51
N ASN A 60 15.14 12.63 0.78
CA ASN A 60 16.31 12.36 1.63
C ASN A 60 16.18 12.91 3.07
N LYS A 61 14.97 13.05 3.56
CA LYS A 61 14.73 13.38 4.96
C LYS A 61 14.62 12.08 5.77
N PRO A 62 15.28 11.96 6.94
CA PRO A 62 15.26 10.73 7.74
C PRO A 62 13.88 10.54 8.38
N LEU A 63 13.04 9.74 7.75
CA LEU A 63 11.63 9.55 8.12
C LEU A 63 11.49 8.97 9.52
N TYR A 64 12.07 7.80 9.76
CA TYR A 64 11.82 7.05 11.00
C TYR A 64 12.62 7.57 12.21
N GLU A 65 13.75 8.19 11.96
CA GLU A 65 14.57 8.81 13.04
C GLU A 65 13.88 10.00 13.70
N TYR A 66 13.04 10.71 12.94
CA TYR A 66 12.34 11.93 13.39
C TYR A 66 10.83 11.86 13.17
N LEU A 67 10.25 10.67 13.01
CA LEU A 67 8.82 10.49 12.72
C LEU A 67 7.92 11.23 13.71
N TRP A 68 8.26 11.15 15.00
CA TRP A 68 7.53 11.80 16.09
C TRP A 68 7.64 13.34 16.10
N ALA A 69 8.59 13.91 15.37
CA ALA A 69 8.81 15.36 15.27
C ALA A 69 8.18 15.98 14.01
N TYR A 70 7.78 15.15 13.04
CA TYR A 70 7.13 15.63 11.84
C TYR A 70 5.64 15.91 12.08
N ASN A 71 5.18 17.03 11.55
CA ASN A 71 3.75 17.28 11.37
C ASN A 71 3.38 17.01 9.92
N GLY A 72 2.44 16.08 9.68
CA GLY A 72 2.08 15.65 8.32
C GLY A 72 1.56 16.77 7.43
N ASP A 73 0.74 17.68 7.97
CA ASP A 73 0.19 18.81 7.21
C ASP A 73 1.26 19.84 6.83
N GLN A 74 2.20 20.12 7.74
CA GLN A 74 3.34 21.02 7.49
C GLN A 74 4.28 20.41 6.44
N MET A 75 4.60 19.12 6.58
CA MET A 75 5.43 18.41 5.60
C MET A 75 4.77 18.34 4.23
N ALA A 76 3.45 18.16 4.19
CA ALA A 76 2.69 18.19 2.93
C ALA A 76 2.78 19.55 2.26
N ALA A 77 2.72 20.65 3.03
CA ALA A 77 2.88 21.99 2.50
C ALA A 77 4.31 22.23 1.96
N GLU A 78 5.32 21.83 2.73
CA GLU A 78 6.73 21.97 2.35
C GLU A 78 7.08 21.20 1.07
N LEU A 79 6.53 19.97 0.93
CA LEU A 79 6.85 19.07 -0.17
C LEU A 79 5.84 19.11 -1.34
N ASN A 80 4.92 20.08 -1.35
CA ASN A 80 3.86 20.22 -2.36
C ASN A 80 2.97 18.98 -2.50
N MET A 81 2.66 18.33 -1.38
CA MET A 81 1.86 17.11 -1.30
C MET A 81 0.45 17.32 -0.73
N GLN A 82 0.02 18.57 -0.50
CA GLN A 82 -1.21 18.90 0.23
C GLN A 82 -2.44 18.16 -0.32
N SER A 83 -2.59 18.11 -1.66
CA SER A 83 -3.75 17.46 -2.28
C SER A 83 -3.82 15.97 -1.99
N LYS A 84 -2.70 15.25 -2.13
CA LYS A 84 -2.65 13.80 -1.87
C LYS A 84 -2.79 13.51 -0.38
N HIS A 85 -2.04 14.25 0.44
CA HIS A 85 -2.05 14.11 1.89
C HIS A 85 -3.44 14.37 2.47
N SER A 86 -4.09 15.47 2.09
CA SER A 86 -5.42 15.80 2.62
C SER A 86 -6.47 14.75 2.26
N ILE A 87 -6.44 14.24 1.03
CA ILE A 87 -7.36 13.19 0.58
C ILE A 87 -7.12 11.89 1.38
N GLU A 88 -5.88 11.48 1.53
CA GLU A 88 -5.51 10.28 2.30
C GLU A 88 -5.91 10.43 3.77
N LYS A 89 -5.54 11.55 4.40
CA LYS A 89 -5.87 11.86 5.80
C LYS A 89 -7.38 11.88 6.04
N GLN A 90 -8.14 12.58 5.21
CA GLN A 90 -9.61 12.61 5.33
C GLN A 90 -10.21 11.22 5.15
N THR A 91 -9.71 10.41 4.22
CA THR A 91 -10.21 9.06 4.04
C THR A 91 -9.95 8.21 5.26
N ALA A 92 -8.75 8.24 5.82
CA ALA A 92 -8.42 7.53 7.05
C ALA A 92 -9.36 7.88 8.22
N HIS A 93 -9.80 9.14 8.30
CA HIS A 93 -10.70 9.61 9.36
C HIS A 93 -12.18 9.26 9.14
N PHE A 94 -12.63 9.11 7.89
CA PHE A 94 -14.06 8.99 7.58
C PHE A 94 -14.54 7.59 7.18
N VAL A 95 -13.65 6.68 6.81
CA VAL A 95 -14.03 5.28 6.51
C VAL A 95 -14.49 4.54 7.78
N ASP A 96 -15.21 3.43 7.58
CA ASP A 96 -15.67 2.60 8.69
C ASP A 96 -14.54 1.79 9.32
N CYS A 97 -13.51 1.45 8.53
CA CYS A 97 -12.34 0.74 9.01
C CYS A 97 -11.09 1.21 8.26
N PHE A 98 -10.08 1.62 9.02
CA PHE A 98 -8.77 2.04 8.50
C PHE A 98 -7.71 1.02 8.87
N THR A 99 -7.00 0.49 7.88
CA THR A 99 -6.02 -0.59 8.06
C THR A 99 -4.70 -0.28 7.38
N THR A 100 -3.65 -0.97 7.81
CA THR A 100 -2.33 -0.95 7.17
C THR A 100 -1.69 -2.33 7.22
N VAL A 101 -0.51 -2.47 6.60
CA VAL A 101 0.14 -3.77 6.37
C VAL A 101 1.28 -4.08 7.33
N SER A 102 1.70 -3.13 8.16
CA SER A 102 2.80 -3.34 9.12
C SER A 102 2.74 -2.36 10.29
N ASP A 103 3.37 -2.74 11.40
CA ASP A 103 3.44 -1.90 12.60
C ASP A 103 4.16 -0.57 12.34
N ILE A 104 5.21 -0.59 11.50
CA ILE A 104 5.93 0.63 11.14
C ILE A 104 5.05 1.61 10.36
N THR A 105 4.24 1.10 9.43
CA THR A 105 3.27 1.94 8.72
C THR A 105 2.14 2.41 9.63
N ALA A 106 1.76 1.61 10.63
CA ALA A 106 0.79 2.05 11.64
C ALA A 106 1.29 3.26 12.45
N LEU A 107 2.59 3.30 12.76
CA LEU A 107 3.23 4.48 13.35
C LEU A 107 3.20 5.69 12.41
N GLU A 108 3.52 5.51 11.12
CA GLU A 108 3.39 6.58 10.13
C GLU A 108 1.97 7.15 10.10
N CYS A 109 0.95 6.28 10.06
CA CYS A 109 -0.45 6.70 10.04
C CYS A 109 -0.80 7.53 11.27
N LYS A 110 -0.38 7.08 12.44
CA LYS A 110 -0.64 7.78 13.69
C LYS A 110 0.01 9.17 13.71
N GLU A 111 1.28 9.27 13.36
CA GLU A 111 2.05 10.53 13.48
C GLU A 111 1.81 11.48 12.30
N LEU A 112 1.63 10.98 11.08
CA LEU A 112 1.52 11.81 9.89
C LEU A 112 0.08 12.06 9.41
N LEU A 113 -0.85 11.15 9.71
CA LEU A 113 -2.27 11.30 9.36
C LEU A 113 -3.13 11.68 10.58
N ASP A 114 -2.55 11.80 11.78
CA ASP A 114 -3.25 11.99 13.05
C ASP A 114 -4.36 10.95 13.29
N LYS A 115 -4.17 9.74 12.78
CA LYS A 115 -5.16 8.67 12.86
C LYS A 115 -4.49 7.31 13.09
N PRO A 116 -4.63 6.71 14.27
CA PRO A 116 -4.22 5.32 14.47
C PRO A 116 -5.08 4.40 13.61
N VAL A 117 -4.49 3.32 13.12
CA VAL A 117 -5.19 2.29 12.35
C VAL A 117 -6.05 1.43 13.28
N ASP A 118 -7.15 0.90 12.74
CA ASP A 118 -8.01 -0.03 13.49
C ASP A 118 -7.37 -1.43 13.52
N PHE A 119 -6.71 -1.86 12.41
CA PHE A 119 -6.04 -3.15 12.33
C PHE A 119 -4.77 -3.07 11.49
N VAL A 120 -3.78 -3.88 11.86
CA VAL A 120 -2.59 -4.19 11.04
C VAL A 120 -2.83 -5.55 10.37
N LEU A 121 -2.87 -5.55 9.05
CA LEU A 121 -3.15 -6.72 8.21
C LEU A 121 -1.96 -6.98 7.28
N PRO A 122 -0.96 -7.78 7.70
CA PRO A 122 0.21 -8.05 6.87
C PRO A 122 -0.16 -8.64 5.51
N ASN A 123 0.62 -8.28 4.49
CA ASN A 123 0.45 -8.84 3.15
C ASN A 123 0.53 -10.37 3.19
N GLY A 124 -0.38 -11.02 2.47
CA GLY A 124 -0.38 -12.45 2.32
C GLY A 124 0.81 -12.94 1.49
N PHE A 125 1.24 -14.16 1.75
CA PHE A 125 2.25 -14.87 0.98
C PHE A 125 1.76 -16.26 0.61
N GLU A 126 1.81 -16.59 -0.68
CA GLU A 126 1.49 -17.93 -1.16
C GLU A 126 2.71 -18.84 -1.04
N ASN A 127 2.65 -19.80 -0.14
CA ASN A 127 3.72 -20.76 0.08
C ASN A 127 4.08 -21.61 -1.15
N ASP A 128 3.19 -21.72 -2.13
CA ASP A 128 3.40 -22.52 -3.35
C ASP A 128 4.35 -21.84 -4.35
N PHE A 129 4.64 -20.55 -4.19
CA PHE A 129 5.71 -19.89 -4.95
C PHE A 129 7.10 -20.44 -4.63
N VAL A 130 7.30 -20.96 -3.42
CA VAL A 130 8.58 -21.54 -3.03
C VAL A 130 8.57 -23.04 -3.30
N PRO A 131 9.39 -23.54 -4.23
CA PRO A 131 9.51 -24.98 -4.46
C PRO A 131 9.94 -25.70 -3.19
N LYS A 132 9.32 -26.85 -2.89
CA LYS A 132 9.60 -27.64 -1.68
C LYS A 132 10.35 -28.93 -2.02
N GLY A 133 11.05 -29.48 -1.04
CA GLY A 133 11.68 -30.80 -1.11
C GLY A 133 12.83 -30.88 -2.12
N SER A 134 12.98 -32.03 -2.75
CA SER A 134 14.10 -32.37 -3.65
C SER A 134 14.19 -31.48 -4.91
N THR A 135 13.09 -30.79 -5.28
CA THR A 135 13.06 -29.93 -6.47
C THR A 135 13.56 -28.51 -6.17
N PHE A 136 13.70 -28.13 -4.92
CA PHE A 136 14.06 -26.75 -4.52
C PHE A 136 15.36 -26.27 -5.17
N THR A 137 16.45 -27.05 -5.00
CA THR A 137 17.78 -26.66 -5.51
C THR A 137 17.79 -26.50 -7.03
N ALA A 138 17.16 -27.44 -7.76
CA ALA A 138 17.09 -27.39 -9.22
C ALA A 138 16.29 -26.17 -9.72
N LYS A 139 15.11 -25.94 -9.16
CA LYS A 139 14.25 -24.80 -9.51
C LYS A 139 14.87 -23.46 -9.11
N ARG A 140 15.52 -23.37 -7.96
CA ARG A 140 16.28 -22.18 -7.54
C ARG A 140 17.39 -21.86 -8.54
N LYS A 141 18.19 -22.86 -8.97
CA LYS A 141 19.25 -22.67 -9.97
C LYS A 141 18.68 -22.21 -11.31
N GLN A 142 17.56 -22.77 -11.74
CA GLN A 142 16.87 -22.36 -12.97
C GLN A 142 16.36 -20.91 -12.87
N ALA A 143 15.71 -20.54 -11.77
CA ALA A 143 15.21 -19.19 -11.53
C ALA A 143 16.36 -18.17 -11.52
N ARG A 144 17.49 -18.49 -10.84
CA ARG A 144 18.68 -17.66 -10.83
C ARG A 144 19.23 -17.42 -12.25
N LYS A 145 19.39 -18.46 -13.06
CA LYS A 145 19.84 -18.31 -14.45
C LYS A 145 18.92 -17.42 -15.27
N ARG A 146 17.60 -17.54 -15.07
CA ARG A 146 16.63 -16.69 -15.74
C ARG A 146 16.78 -15.22 -15.32
N LEU A 147 16.92 -14.96 -14.01
CA LEU A 147 17.12 -13.63 -13.46
C LEU A 147 18.38 -12.96 -13.98
N LEU A 148 19.52 -13.67 -13.95
CA LEU A 148 20.80 -13.16 -14.48
C LEU A 148 20.71 -12.83 -15.96
N ARG A 149 20.05 -13.68 -16.76
CA ARG A 149 19.83 -13.38 -18.19
C ARG A 149 19.04 -12.12 -18.41
N VAL A 150 17.99 -11.90 -17.61
CA VAL A 150 17.17 -10.67 -17.68
C VAL A 150 17.98 -9.47 -17.22
N ALA A 151 18.71 -9.57 -16.10
CA ALA A 151 19.55 -8.50 -15.59
C ALA A 151 20.59 -8.08 -16.62
N ASN A 152 21.34 -9.04 -17.19
CA ASN A 152 22.35 -8.76 -18.23
C ASN A 152 21.74 -8.07 -19.46
N ALA A 153 20.54 -8.50 -19.86
CA ALA A 153 19.86 -7.87 -21.00
C ALA A 153 19.39 -6.44 -20.73
N LEU A 154 19.04 -6.12 -19.48
CA LEU A 154 18.55 -4.79 -19.09
C LEU A 154 19.68 -3.80 -18.79
N THR A 155 20.76 -4.27 -18.16
CA THR A 155 21.87 -3.38 -17.73
C THR A 155 22.99 -3.29 -18.74
N GLY A 156 23.13 -4.29 -19.64
CA GLY A 156 24.27 -4.44 -20.54
C GLY A 156 25.52 -5.01 -19.86
N ASP A 157 25.42 -5.39 -18.58
CA ASP A 157 26.52 -5.99 -17.81
C ASP A 157 26.58 -7.52 -18.00
N CYS A 158 27.66 -8.13 -17.52
CA CYS A 158 27.86 -9.57 -17.54
C CYS A 158 27.86 -10.14 -16.10
N PHE A 159 26.69 -10.31 -15.53
CA PHE A 159 26.52 -10.99 -14.25
C PHE A 159 26.58 -12.51 -14.46
N ASP A 160 27.22 -13.21 -13.55
CA ASP A 160 27.45 -14.66 -13.58
C ASP A 160 26.83 -15.39 -12.37
N ASP A 161 27.11 -16.68 -12.28
CA ASP A 161 26.57 -17.51 -11.20
C ASP A 161 27.13 -17.15 -9.80
N ASP A 162 28.26 -16.43 -9.71
CA ASP A 162 28.89 -16.00 -8.46
C ASP A 162 28.41 -14.61 -8.00
N THR A 163 27.70 -13.88 -8.88
CA THR A 163 27.16 -12.56 -8.56
C THR A 163 26.16 -12.62 -7.42
N LEU A 164 26.40 -11.84 -6.35
CA LEU A 164 25.44 -11.72 -5.24
C LEU A 164 24.22 -10.91 -5.70
N ILE A 165 23.03 -11.51 -5.56
CA ILE A 165 21.76 -10.84 -5.83
C ILE A 165 21.07 -10.58 -4.50
N VAL A 166 20.80 -9.32 -4.20
CA VAL A 166 20.03 -8.89 -3.03
C VAL A 166 18.75 -8.22 -3.52
N SER A 167 17.61 -8.68 -3.02
CA SER A 167 16.31 -8.03 -3.21
C SER A 167 15.83 -7.45 -1.90
N THR A 168 15.43 -6.19 -1.92
CA THR A 168 14.76 -5.52 -0.80
C THR A 168 13.36 -5.12 -1.22
N SER A 169 12.40 -5.27 -0.35
CA SER A 169 11.01 -4.87 -0.56
C SER A 169 10.51 -4.07 0.63
#